data_5e3d59ae1deafa74536681eae14b20ae
#
_entry.id   5e3d59ae1deafa74536681eae14b20ae
#
_cell.length_a   1.000
_cell.length_b   1.000
_cell.length_c   1.000
_cell.angle_alpha   90.00
_cell.angle_beta   90.00
_cell.angle_gamma   90.00
#
_symmetry.space_group_name_H-M   'P 1'
#
loop_
_entity.id
_entity.type
_entity.pdbx_description
1 polymer ?
#
loop_
_entity_poly.entity_id
_entity_poly.type
_entity_poly.pdbx_seq_one_letter_code
_entity_poly.pdbx_strand_id
1 'polypeptide(L)'
;PGLSMVADCGFPVCYGEKGIIEANLLSGERVSEAIVSFSGGVASNMVPDRANAVLNPKFLRKGGEEKILALGERDSFIVTRQGGNLAVEARGVSKHTAFPSGGVNAIQQLAAALVESEALPESDAAALGFICQVNQDFEGTGLNVIFSDEISGALTCVGSMAGLTDGRLTQHINIRYSITADSEQLVRNIDGSCKQAGWEMQLIRDSKPNYFPKERPEVKLLTDLFNEMTGLEKTAYVM
;
A
#
# COMPACT_ATOMS: atom_id res chain seq x y z
N PRO A 1 38.29 -4.99 -4.67
CA PRO A 1 36.90 -5.29 -5.04
C PRO A 1 36.63 -4.73 -6.41
N GLY A 2 36.18 -5.58 -7.36
CA GLY A 2 35.87 -5.20 -8.71
C GLY A 2 34.46 -4.63 -8.83
N LEU A 3 34.13 -4.07 -10.00
CA LEU A 3 32.78 -3.67 -10.37
C LEU A 3 31.91 -4.93 -10.51
N SER A 4 30.72 -4.91 -9.92
CA SER A 4 29.68 -5.93 -10.09
C SER A 4 28.47 -5.30 -10.79
N MET A 5 27.94 -5.99 -11.80
CA MET A 5 26.75 -5.58 -12.51
C MET A 5 25.67 -6.67 -12.39
N VAL A 6 24.42 -6.25 -12.18
CA VAL A 6 23.27 -7.14 -12.12
C VAL A 6 22.33 -6.77 -13.28
N ALA A 7 22.03 -7.73 -14.14
CA ALA A 7 21.16 -7.54 -15.30
C ALA A 7 19.69 -7.78 -14.93
N ASP A 8 19.14 -6.95 -14.03
CA ASP A 8 17.80 -7.11 -13.47
C ASP A 8 16.89 -5.90 -13.67
N CYS A 9 17.47 -4.76 -14.05
CA CYS A 9 16.73 -3.50 -14.24
C CYS A 9 16.61 -3.12 -15.71
N GLY A 10 15.93 -2.01 -15.98
CA GLY A 10 15.88 -1.42 -17.32
C GLY A 10 17.24 -0.84 -17.75
N PHE A 11 17.34 -0.49 -19.04
CA PHE A 11 18.55 0.09 -19.63
C PHE A 11 18.43 1.62 -19.75
N PRO A 12 19.56 2.38 -19.81
CA PRO A 12 20.95 1.91 -19.93
C PRO A 12 21.57 1.45 -18.62
N VAL A 13 21.38 2.18 -17.53
CA VAL A 13 21.96 1.86 -16.20
C VAL A 13 21.03 2.38 -15.11
N CYS A 14 20.66 1.51 -14.20
CA CYS A 14 20.09 1.89 -12.90
C CYS A 14 21.28 2.11 -11.93
N TYR A 15 21.49 3.37 -11.52
CA TYR A 15 22.61 3.71 -10.62
C TYR A 15 22.17 3.89 -9.17
N GLY A 16 20.87 3.69 -8.89
CA GLY A 16 20.36 3.74 -7.53
C GLY A 16 18.98 3.09 -7.43
N GLU A 17 18.75 2.48 -6.29
CA GLU A 17 17.46 1.88 -5.91
C GLU A 17 17.01 2.46 -4.59
N LYS A 18 15.73 2.80 -4.50
CA LYS A 18 15.08 3.21 -3.25
C LYS A 18 15.16 2.10 -2.21
N GLY A 19 15.21 2.49 -0.96
CA GLY A 19 15.08 1.54 0.14
C GLY A 19 13.66 0.96 0.21
N ILE A 20 13.50 -0.15 0.93
CA ILE A 20 12.23 -0.85 1.07
C ILE A 20 11.93 -1.05 2.54
N ILE A 21 10.78 -0.54 3.01
CA ILE A 21 10.19 -0.93 4.28
C ILE A 21 8.93 -1.74 3.99
N GLU A 22 8.83 -2.92 4.60
CA GLU A 22 7.61 -3.73 4.64
C GLU A 22 7.23 -4.00 6.09
N ALA A 23 5.96 -3.80 6.42
CA ALA A 23 5.43 -4.06 7.75
C ALA A 23 4.00 -4.56 7.69
N ASN A 24 3.61 -5.37 8.68
CA ASN A 24 2.23 -5.67 8.99
C ASN A 24 1.76 -4.74 10.11
N LEU A 25 0.61 -4.12 9.89
CA LEU A 25 -0.13 -3.36 10.88
C LEU A 25 -1.29 -4.23 11.34
N LEU A 26 -1.52 -4.32 12.65
CA LEU A 26 -2.50 -5.21 13.25
C LEU A 26 -3.37 -4.41 14.21
N SER A 27 -4.72 -4.47 14.06
CA SER A 27 -5.62 -3.76 14.96
C SER A 27 -5.46 -4.26 16.40
N GLY A 28 -5.45 -3.38 17.40
CA GLY A 28 -5.37 -3.75 18.81
C GLY A 28 -6.60 -4.51 19.26
N GLU A 29 -7.77 -4.05 18.85
CA GLU A 29 -9.05 -4.64 19.17
C GLU A 29 -9.52 -5.62 18.07
N ARG A 30 -10.35 -6.57 18.48
CA ARG A 30 -11.09 -7.44 17.56
C ARG A 30 -12.29 -6.69 16.98
N VAL A 31 -12.58 -6.91 15.70
CA VAL A 31 -13.84 -6.44 15.12
C VAL A 31 -15.02 -7.24 15.67
N SER A 32 -16.21 -6.67 15.61
CA SER A 32 -17.43 -7.33 16.03
C SER A 32 -17.86 -8.43 15.04
N GLU A 33 -18.93 -9.14 15.37
CA GLU A 33 -19.53 -10.14 14.47
C GLU A 33 -20.20 -9.51 13.21
N ALA A 34 -20.20 -8.18 13.10
CA ALA A 34 -20.66 -7.48 11.90
C ALA A 34 -19.73 -7.72 10.71
N ILE A 35 -18.41 -7.84 10.95
CA ILE A 35 -17.43 -8.16 9.93
C ILE A 35 -17.03 -9.64 10.04
N VAL A 36 -17.58 -10.47 9.17
CA VAL A 36 -17.32 -11.91 9.11
C VAL A 36 -15.98 -12.19 8.43
N SER A 37 -15.66 -11.44 7.37
CA SER A 37 -14.37 -11.48 6.70
C SER A 37 -14.03 -10.14 6.08
N PHE A 38 -12.75 -9.88 5.95
CA PHE A 38 -12.18 -8.74 5.22
C PHE A 38 -10.90 -9.20 4.55
N SER A 39 -10.72 -8.91 3.27
CA SER A 39 -9.51 -9.29 2.53
C SER A 39 -9.30 -8.39 1.32
N GLY A 40 -8.05 -8.18 0.93
CA GLY A 40 -7.69 -7.46 -0.28
C GLY A 40 -6.22 -7.64 -0.62
N GLY A 41 -5.91 -7.55 -1.92
CA GLY A 41 -4.55 -7.71 -2.42
C GLY A 41 -4.04 -9.15 -2.39
N VAL A 42 -3.16 -9.47 -3.34
CA VAL A 42 -2.55 -10.82 -3.50
C VAL A 42 -1.03 -10.78 -3.56
N ALA A 43 -0.44 -9.59 -3.63
CA ALA A 43 1.01 -9.41 -3.73
C ALA A 43 1.45 -8.17 -2.94
N SER A 44 2.55 -8.29 -2.21
CA SER A 44 3.08 -7.22 -1.34
C SER A 44 3.59 -6.00 -2.11
N ASN A 45 3.91 -6.16 -3.38
CA ASN A 45 4.49 -5.12 -4.23
C ASN A 45 3.51 -4.53 -5.27
N MET A 46 2.20 -4.72 -5.09
CA MET A 46 1.17 -4.23 -6.01
C MET A 46 0.10 -3.41 -5.26
N VAL A 47 -0.42 -2.37 -5.91
CA VAL A 47 -1.68 -1.72 -5.52
C VAL A 47 -2.79 -2.74 -5.73
N PRO A 48 -3.62 -3.06 -4.72
CA PRO A 48 -4.66 -4.06 -4.84
C PRO A 48 -5.80 -3.57 -5.75
N ASP A 49 -6.17 -4.38 -6.74
CA ASP A 49 -7.29 -4.13 -7.65
C ASP A 49 -8.60 -4.79 -7.20
N ARG A 50 -8.56 -5.61 -6.14
CA ARG A 50 -9.75 -6.22 -5.53
C ARG A 50 -9.64 -6.24 -4.01
N ALA A 51 -10.78 -5.98 -3.38
CA ALA A 51 -10.98 -6.18 -1.94
C ALA A 51 -12.39 -6.70 -1.68
N ASN A 52 -12.54 -7.53 -0.66
CA ASN A 52 -13.79 -8.20 -0.32
C ASN A 52 -14.08 -8.09 1.18
N ALA A 53 -15.33 -7.90 1.52
CA ALA A 53 -15.84 -8.04 2.88
C ALA A 53 -17.11 -8.89 2.88
N VAL A 54 -17.27 -9.70 3.92
CA VAL A 54 -18.54 -10.38 4.22
C VAL A 54 -19.06 -9.81 5.53
N LEU A 55 -20.29 -9.31 5.49
CA LEU A 55 -20.93 -8.63 6.61
C LEU A 55 -22.14 -9.40 7.08
N ASN A 56 -22.33 -9.50 8.39
CA ASN A 56 -23.52 -10.12 9.02
C ASN A 56 -24.58 -9.04 9.30
N PRO A 57 -25.71 -9.01 8.58
CA PRO A 57 -26.73 -7.98 8.74
C PRO A 57 -27.30 -7.85 10.15
N LYS A 58 -27.27 -8.95 10.94
CA LYS A 58 -27.80 -8.97 12.30
C LYS A 58 -27.04 -8.07 13.27
N PHE A 59 -25.78 -7.78 12.98
CA PHE A 59 -24.88 -6.98 13.83
C PHE A 59 -24.61 -5.59 13.25
N LEU A 60 -25.21 -5.28 12.10
CA LEU A 60 -25.16 -3.92 11.54
C LEU A 60 -26.04 -2.96 12.38
N ARG A 61 -25.72 -1.68 12.30
CA ARG A 61 -26.57 -0.61 12.88
C ARG A 61 -27.95 -0.61 12.20
N LYS A 62 -28.93 -0.02 12.87
CA LYS A 62 -30.29 0.10 12.31
C LYS A 62 -30.27 0.76 10.92
N GLY A 63 -30.87 0.11 9.92
CA GLY A 63 -30.85 0.55 8.52
C GLY A 63 -29.50 0.31 7.82
N GLY A 64 -28.57 -0.40 8.46
CA GLY A 64 -27.25 -0.64 7.89
C GLY A 64 -27.27 -1.59 6.71
N GLU A 65 -28.17 -2.55 6.70
CA GLU A 65 -28.31 -3.49 5.60
C GLU A 65 -28.67 -2.78 4.28
N GLU A 66 -29.63 -1.86 4.30
CA GLU A 66 -30.02 -1.06 3.15
C GLU A 66 -28.88 -0.17 2.66
N LYS A 67 -28.13 0.42 3.60
CA LYS A 67 -26.96 1.25 3.27
C LYS A 67 -25.84 0.43 2.59
N ILE A 68 -25.58 -0.80 3.03
CA ILE A 68 -24.62 -1.68 2.37
C ILE A 68 -25.12 -2.11 1.00
N LEU A 69 -26.39 -2.45 0.85
CA LEU A 69 -26.97 -2.83 -0.46
C LEU A 69 -26.86 -1.68 -1.47
N ALA A 70 -27.05 -0.44 -1.04
CA ALA A 70 -26.92 0.75 -1.88
C ALA A 70 -25.49 0.96 -2.43
N LEU A 71 -24.45 0.37 -1.83
CA LEU A 71 -23.10 0.40 -2.41
C LEU A 71 -23.05 -0.27 -3.79
N GLY A 72 -23.91 -1.27 -4.03
CA GLY A 72 -24.00 -1.95 -5.33
C GLY A 72 -24.51 -1.07 -6.49
N GLU A 73 -24.98 0.15 -6.23
CA GLU A 73 -25.33 1.14 -7.24
C GLU A 73 -24.11 1.91 -7.80
N ARG A 74 -22.95 1.77 -7.14
CA ARG A 74 -21.68 2.39 -7.58
C ARG A 74 -20.92 1.40 -8.49
N ASP A 75 -20.44 1.83 -9.64
CA ASP A 75 -19.76 1.01 -10.66
C ASP A 75 -18.58 0.20 -10.13
N SER A 76 -17.88 0.69 -9.09
CA SER A 76 -16.73 0.03 -8.51
C SER A 76 -17.06 -1.04 -7.46
N PHE A 77 -18.35 -1.30 -7.17
CA PHE A 77 -18.79 -2.26 -6.16
C PHE A 77 -19.73 -3.33 -6.72
N ILE A 78 -19.59 -4.52 -6.18
CA ILE A 78 -20.56 -5.59 -6.35
C ILE A 78 -21.03 -6.01 -4.96
N VAL A 79 -22.35 -5.96 -4.74
CA VAL A 79 -22.94 -6.42 -3.48
C VAL A 79 -23.90 -7.57 -3.76
N THR A 80 -23.70 -8.69 -3.04
CA THR A 80 -24.52 -9.90 -3.18
C THR A 80 -24.91 -10.45 -1.82
N ARG A 81 -26.02 -11.21 -1.78
CA ARG A 81 -26.41 -11.98 -0.58
C ARG A 81 -25.85 -13.39 -0.67
N GLN A 82 -25.19 -13.84 0.39
CA GLN A 82 -24.59 -15.17 0.48
C GLN A 82 -24.88 -15.76 1.86
N GLY A 83 -25.71 -16.83 1.93
CA GLY A 83 -25.97 -17.56 3.18
C GLY A 83 -26.51 -16.70 4.33
N GLY A 84 -27.27 -15.63 4.02
CA GLY A 84 -27.80 -14.70 5.03
C GLY A 84 -26.87 -13.52 5.34
N ASN A 85 -25.66 -13.50 4.80
CA ASN A 85 -24.69 -12.38 4.89
C ASN A 85 -24.72 -11.52 3.63
N LEU A 86 -24.09 -10.35 3.70
CA LEU A 86 -23.82 -9.46 2.57
C LEU A 86 -22.34 -9.58 2.17
N ALA A 87 -22.08 -9.99 0.95
CA ALA A 87 -20.74 -9.96 0.37
C ALA A 87 -20.58 -8.68 -0.46
N VAL A 88 -19.52 -7.92 -0.18
CA VAL A 88 -19.16 -6.67 -0.85
C VAL A 88 -17.81 -6.85 -1.50
N GLU A 89 -17.73 -6.71 -2.83
CA GLU A 89 -16.47 -6.64 -3.57
C GLU A 89 -16.24 -5.20 -4.02
N ALA A 90 -15.05 -4.66 -3.77
CA ALA A 90 -14.58 -3.41 -4.35
C ALA A 90 -13.55 -3.68 -5.44
N ARG A 91 -13.59 -2.88 -6.52
CA ARG A 91 -12.69 -2.97 -7.66
C ARG A 91 -11.86 -1.71 -7.81
N GLY A 92 -10.56 -1.89 -8.02
CA GLY A 92 -9.58 -0.84 -8.20
C GLY A 92 -8.78 -1.01 -9.48
N VAL A 93 -7.60 -0.41 -9.52
CA VAL A 93 -6.65 -0.48 -10.64
C VAL A 93 -5.27 -0.80 -10.11
N SER A 94 -4.74 -1.95 -10.51
CA SER A 94 -3.43 -2.41 -10.05
C SER A 94 -2.29 -1.63 -10.71
N LYS A 95 -1.26 -1.33 -9.89
CA LYS A 95 0.03 -0.76 -10.29
C LYS A 95 1.12 -1.32 -9.39
N HIS A 96 2.36 -1.27 -9.84
CA HIS A 96 3.49 -1.64 -8.99
C HIS A 96 3.70 -0.58 -7.87
N THR A 97 4.03 -1.01 -6.64
CA THR A 97 4.18 -0.10 -5.48
C THR A 97 5.25 0.96 -5.65
N ALA A 98 6.26 0.72 -6.49
CA ALA A 98 7.27 1.74 -6.82
C ALA A 98 6.73 2.85 -7.75
N PHE A 99 5.65 2.58 -8.50
CA PHE A 99 5.05 3.49 -9.48
C PHE A 99 3.51 3.44 -9.36
N PRO A 100 2.94 3.83 -8.20
CA PRO A 100 1.52 3.62 -7.92
C PRO A 100 0.61 4.63 -8.61
N SER A 101 1.15 5.66 -9.25
CA SER A 101 0.39 6.71 -9.92
C SER A 101 -0.59 6.14 -10.95
N GLY A 102 -1.84 6.61 -10.91
CA GLY A 102 -2.93 6.09 -11.72
C GLY A 102 -3.46 4.73 -11.24
N GLY A 103 -2.95 4.19 -10.13
CA GLY A 103 -3.56 3.09 -9.41
C GLY A 103 -4.79 3.52 -8.60
N VAL A 104 -5.67 2.56 -8.32
CA VAL A 104 -6.83 2.75 -7.43
C VAL A 104 -6.84 1.60 -6.45
N ASN A 105 -6.60 1.90 -5.17
CA ASN A 105 -6.50 0.89 -4.12
C ASN A 105 -7.90 0.39 -3.71
N ALA A 106 -8.22 -0.86 -4.05
CA ALA A 106 -9.52 -1.46 -3.74
C ALA A 106 -9.74 -1.64 -2.22
N ILE A 107 -8.69 -1.83 -1.42
CA ILE A 107 -8.78 -1.90 0.04
C ILE A 107 -9.24 -0.55 0.59
N GLN A 108 -8.65 0.55 0.10
CA GLN A 108 -9.06 1.91 0.44
C GLN A 108 -10.52 2.16 0.07
N GLN A 109 -10.92 1.82 -1.16
CA GLN A 109 -12.32 2.01 -1.60
C GLN A 109 -13.30 1.24 -0.74
N LEU A 110 -13.01 -0.03 -0.43
CA LEU A 110 -13.88 -0.86 0.40
C LEU A 110 -13.98 -0.30 1.82
N ALA A 111 -12.85 -0.02 2.46
CA ALA A 111 -12.82 0.51 3.82
C ALA A 111 -13.56 1.85 3.92
N ALA A 112 -13.30 2.78 2.98
CA ALA A 112 -13.97 4.09 2.94
C ALA A 112 -15.49 3.95 2.75
N ALA A 113 -15.94 3.12 1.80
CA ALA A 113 -17.37 2.91 1.56
C ALA A 113 -18.08 2.30 2.78
N LEU A 114 -17.43 1.36 3.49
CA LEU A 114 -17.98 0.77 4.70
C LEU A 114 -18.07 1.79 5.85
N VAL A 115 -17.06 2.63 6.03
CA VAL A 115 -17.07 3.73 7.02
C VAL A 115 -18.13 4.77 6.68
N GLU A 116 -18.17 5.25 5.45
CA GLU A 116 -19.15 6.25 4.95
C GLU A 116 -20.59 5.76 5.03
N SER A 117 -20.82 4.45 4.91
CA SER A 117 -22.15 3.87 5.02
C SER A 117 -22.77 4.06 6.40
N GLU A 118 -21.96 4.28 7.45
CA GLU A 118 -22.38 4.29 8.86
C GLU A 118 -23.17 3.03 9.27
N ALA A 119 -23.00 1.93 8.55
CA ALA A 119 -23.71 0.67 8.78
C ALA A 119 -23.07 -0.16 9.90
N LEU A 120 -21.78 0.02 10.13
CA LEU A 120 -21.00 -0.77 11.09
C LEU A 120 -21.08 -0.21 12.51
N PRO A 121 -20.86 -1.06 13.56
CA PRO A 121 -20.53 -0.59 14.90
C PRO A 121 -19.37 0.41 14.89
N GLU A 122 -19.36 1.32 15.87
CA GLU A 122 -18.39 2.42 15.93
C GLU A 122 -16.94 1.91 16.04
N SER A 123 -16.71 0.84 16.81
CA SER A 123 -15.39 0.21 16.93
C SER A 123 -14.86 -0.33 15.59
N ASP A 124 -15.75 -0.98 14.82
CA ASP A 124 -15.39 -1.53 13.51
C ASP A 124 -15.12 -0.42 12.50
N ALA A 125 -15.95 0.62 12.52
CA ALA A 125 -15.76 1.81 11.68
C ALA A 125 -14.45 2.53 12.03
N ALA A 126 -14.08 2.62 13.31
CA ALA A 126 -12.82 3.22 13.74
C ALA A 126 -11.60 2.40 13.26
N ALA A 127 -11.67 1.07 13.34
CA ALA A 127 -10.62 0.19 12.86
C ALA A 127 -10.43 0.30 11.33
N LEU A 128 -11.54 0.29 10.55
CA LEU A 128 -11.48 0.54 9.11
C LEU A 128 -11.04 1.98 8.78
N GLY A 129 -11.34 2.94 9.63
CA GLY A 129 -10.88 4.33 9.53
C GLY A 129 -9.36 4.44 9.52
N PHE A 130 -8.64 3.62 10.30
CA PHE A 130 -7.19 3.59 10.23
C PHE A 130 -6.68 2.98 8.91
N ILE A 131 -7.35 1.95 8.37
CA ILE A 131 -7.04 1.45 7.02
C ILE A 131 -7.22 2.57 5.98
N CYS A 132 -8.28 3.38 6.10
CA CYS A 132 -8.48 4.56 5.24
C CYS A 132 -7.35 5.58 5.40
N GLN A 133 -6.92 5.87 6.63
CA GLN A 133 -5.83 6.78 6.92
C GLN A 133 -4.51 6.30 6.27
N VAL A 134 -4.16 5.02 6.44
CA VAL A 134 -2.94 4.43 5.85
C VAL A 134 -2.92 4.55 4.32
N ASN A 135 -4.08 4.41 3.69
CA ASN A 135 -4.22 4.35 2.23
C ASN A 135 -4.78 5.66 1.61
N GLN A 136 -4.78 6.79 2.33
CA GLN A 136 -5.39 8.03 1.83
C GLN A 136 -4.69 8.59 0.59
N ASP A 137 -3.41 8.29 0.44
CA ASP A 137 -2.59 8.62 -0.74
C ASP A 137 -1.47 7.59 -0.92
N PHE A 138 -0.64 7.80 -1.93
CA PHE A 138 0.54 6.98 -2.18
C PHE A 138 1.86 7.63 -1.70
N GLU A 139 1.78 8.72 -0.95
CA GLU A 139 2.93 9.48 -0.43
C GLU A 139 3.19 9.21 1.05
N GLY A 140 2.28 8.46 1.71
CA GLY A 140 2.41 8.05 3.10
C GLY A 140 2.03 9.13 4.11
N THR A 141 1.16 10.08 3.73
CA THR A 141 0.66 11.13 4.64
C THR A 141 0.04 10.54 5.90
N GLY A 142 -0.77 9.48 5.75
CA GLY A 142 -1.47 8.85 6.88
C GLY A 142 -0.57 8.17 7.91
N LEU A 143 0.69 7.92 7.57
CA LEU A 143 1.71 7.33 8.46
C LEU A 143 2.83 8.30 8.83
N ASN A 144 2.75 9.58 8.43
CA ASN A 144 3.76 10.61 8.65
C ASN A 144 5.14 10.25 8.07
N VAL A 145 5.16 9.64 6.88
CA VAL A 145 6.40 9.19 6.22
C VAL A 145 6.72 9.95 4.93
N ILE A 146 6.02 11.05 4.66
CA ILE A 146 6.27 11.89 3.48
C ILE A 146 7.74 12.29 3.42
N PHE A 147 8.39 11.98 2.31
CA PHE A 147 9.77 12.36 2.06
C PHE A 147 10.06 12.40 0.56
N SER A 148 10.98 13.28 0.15
CA SER A 148 11.46 13.37 -1.23
C SER A 148 12.89 13.88 -1.25
N ASP A 149 13.70 13.40 -2.19
CA ASP A 149 15.03 13.92 -2.46
C ASP A 149 15.25 14.19 -3.96
N GLU A 150 16.31 14.91 -4.29
CA GLU A 150 16.68 15.26 -5.67
C GLU A 150 17.24 14.06 -6.46
N ILE A 151 17.69 13.02 -5.78
CA ILE A 151 18.35 11.84 -6.37
C ILE A 151 17.30 10.85 -6.87
N SER A 152 16.34 10.52 -6.01
CA SER A 152 15.37 9.44 -6.23
C SER A 152 13.90 9.89 -6.22
N GLY A 153 13.64 11.18 -5.97
CA GLY A 153 12.29 11.74 -5.93
C GLY A 153 11.49 11.32 -4.68
N ALA A 154 10.17 11.39 -4.77
CA ALA A 154 9.27 11.15 -3.65
C ALA A 154 9.23 9.67 -3.23
N LEU A 155 9.10 9.45 -1.91
CA LEU A 155 8.74 8.16 -1.33
C LEU A 155 7.37 7.70 -1.86
N THR A 156 7.17 6.39 -1.98
CA THR A 156 5.84 5.81 -2.19
C THR A 156 5.46 4.87 -1.05
N CYS A 157 4.20 4.92 -0.64
CA CYS A 157 3.62 4.10 0.42
C CYS A 157 2.31 3.47 -0.05
N VAL A 158 2.21 2.16 -0.03
CA VAL A 158 1.03 1.43 -0.49
C VAL A 158 0.61 0.40 0.55
N GLY A 159 -0.64 0.45 0.99
CA GLY A 159 -1.26 -0.68 1.65
C GLY A 159 -1.62 -1.73 0.61
N SER A 160 -0.80 -2.77 0.52
CA SER A 160 -0.81 -3.72 -0.58
C SER A 160 -1.66 -4.96 -0.31
N MET A 161 -1.82 -5.37 0.94
CA MET A 161 -2.67 -6.49 1.34
C MET A 161 -3.38 -6.17 2.64
N ALA A 162 -4.60 -6.65 2.79
CA ALA A 162 -5.34 -6.57 4.04
C ALA A 162 -6.08 -7.88 4.32
N GLY A 163 -6.38 -8.12 5.58
CA GLY A 163 -7.06 -9.32 6.01
C GLY A 163 -7.73 -9.20 7.37
N LEU A 164 -8.43 -10.27 7.73
CA LEU A 164 -8.97 -10.49 9.05
C LEU A 164 -8.41 -11.82 9.60
N THR A 165 -7.63 -11.75 10.68
CA THR A 165 -7.02 -12.93 11.31
C THR A 165 -7.34 -12.92 12.80
N ASP A 166 -7.91 -13.99 13.33
CA ASP A 166 -8.32 -14.10 14.73
C ASP A 166 -9.19 -12.94 15.22
N GLY A 167 -10.04 -12.41 14.32
CA GLY A 167 -10.92 -11.26 14.57
C GLY A 167 -10.22 -9.91 14.58
N ARG A 168 -8.93 -9.82 14.28
CA ARG A 168 -8.16 -8.59 14.17
C ARG A 168 -7.92 -8.23 12.69
N LEU A 169 -8.13 -6.98 12.33
CA LEU A 169 -7.79 -6.48 11.01
C LEU A 169 -6.28 -6.38 10.84
N THR A 170 -5.81 -6.76 9.67
CA THR A 170 -4.40 -6.65 9.29
C THR A 170 -4.26 -5.81 8.03
N GLN A 171 -3.22 -4.98 7.96
CA GLN A 171 -2.85 -4.22 6.77
C GLN A 171 -1.35 -4.38 6.53
N HIS A 172 -0.97 -4.96 5.41
CA HIS A 172 0.42 -4.96 4.95
C HIS A 172 0.71 -3.66 4.21
N ILE A 173 1.84 -3.03 4.51
CA ILE A 173 2.34 -1.85 3.81
C ILE A 173 3.66 -2.15 3.11
N ASN A 174 3.84 -1.58 1.91
CA ASN A 174 5.09 -1.57 1.17
C ASN A 174 5.48 -0.12 0.87
N ILE A 175 6.63 0.28 1.37
CA ILE A 175 7.18 1.63 1.20
C ILE A 175 8.46 1.55 0.37
N ARG A 176 8.54 2.39 -0.67
CA ARG A 176 9.78 2.65 -1.42
C ARG A 176 10.28 4.01 -1.01
N TYR A 177 11.27 4.06 -0.11
CA TYR A 177 11.74 5.32 0.45
C TYR A 177 12.98 5.84 -0.27
N SER A 178 13.06 7.17 -0.36
CA SER A 178 14.09 7.90 -1.08
C SER A 178 15.48 7.62 -0.51
N ILE A 179 16.50 7.69 -1.35
CA ILE A 179 17.88 7.28 -1.04
C ILE A 179 18.45 7.98 0.20
N THR A 180 18.12 9.25 0.42
CA THR A 180 18.64 10.03 1.55
C THR A 180 17.75 10.01 2.78
N ALA A 181 16.64 9.27 2.75
CA ALA A 181 15.73 9.20 3.89
C ALA A 181 16.33 8.38 5.05
N ASP A 182 16.08 8.83 6.27
CA ASP A 182 16.38 8.08 7.50
C ASP A 182 15.29 7.02 7.73
N SER A 183 15.58 5.77 7.40
CA SER A 183 14.61 4.68 7.54
C SER A 183 14.23 4.40 9.00
N GLU A 184 15.12 4.66 9.97
CA GLU A 184 14.78 4.48 11.38
C GLU A 184 13.75 5.52 11.82
N GLN A 185 13.86 6.76 11.30
CA GLN A 185 12.83 7.79 11.56
C GLN A 185 11.51 7.42 10.90
N LEU A 186 11.52 6.88 9.67
CA LEU A 186 10.31 6.40 9.00
C LEU A 186 9.62 5.30 9.81
N VAL A 187 10.40 4.31 10.29
CA VAL A 187 9.88 3.22 11.14
C VAL A 187 9.28 3.78 12.44
N ARG A 188 9.93 4.74 13.10
CA ARG A 188 9.37 5.40 14.30
C ARG A 188 8.06 6.12 14.02
N ASN A 189 7.94 6.78 12.87
CA ASN A 189 6.73 7.49 12.47
C ASN A 189 5.56 6.52 12.22
N ILE A 190 5.82 5.40 11.54
CA ILE A 190 4.82 4.34 11.31
C ILE A 190 4.34 3.78 12.65
N ASP A 191 5.25 3.39 13.53
CA ASP A 191 4.93 2.84 14.86
C ASP A 191 4.14 3.85 15.71
N GLY A 192 4.52 5.13 15.66
CA GLY A 192 3.80 6.20 16.33
C GLY A 192 2.37 6.36 15.83
N SER A 193 2.16 6.33 14.50
CA SER A 193 0.83 6.41 13.88
C SER A 193 -0.04 5.19 14.26
N CYS A 194 0.55 4.00 14.28
CA CYS A 194 -0.13 2.78 14.73
C CYS A 194 -0.58 2.89 16.19
N LYS A 195 0.32 3.28 17.09
CA LYS A 195 0.01 3.44 18.52
C LYS A 195 -1.09 4.46 18.79
N GLN A 196 -1.10 5.58 18.06
CA GLN A 196 -2.16 6.59 18.18
C GLN A 196 -3.53 6.04 17.79
N ALA A 197 -3.58 5.14 16.82
CA ALA A 197 -4.80 4.48 16.36
C ALA A 197 -5.16 3.22 17.16
N GLY A 198 -4.38 2.84 18.18
CA GLY A 198 -4.56 1.59 18.90
C GLY A 198 -4.19 0.34 18.08
N TRP A 199 -3.27 0.50 17.12
CA TRP A 199 -2.74 -0.59 16.30
C TRP A 199 -1.30 -0.93 16.72
N GLU A 200 -0.85 -2.12 16.33
CA GLU A 200 0.51 -2.62 16.50
C GLU A 200 1.22 -2.69 15.15
N MET A 201 2.52 -2.40 15.11
CA MET A 201 3.36 -2.59 13.93
C MET A 201 4.30 -3.77 14.11
N GLN A 202 4.36 -4.63 13.12
CA GLN A 202 5.36 -5.68 12.98
C GLN A 202 6.23 -5.37 11.75
N LEU A 203 7.46 -4.90 11.96
CA LEU A 203 8.42 -4.69 10.88
C LEU A 203 8.83 -6.04 10.28
N ILE A 204 8.68 -6.20 8.97
CA ILE A 204 9.06 -7.41 8.23
C ILE A 204 10.42 -7.20 7.57
N ARG A 205 10.63 -6.01 6.98
CA ARG A 205 11.81 -5.72 6.17
C ARG A 205 12.17 -4.23 6.25
N ASP A 206 13.46 -3.95 6.40
CA ASP A 206 14.08 -2.64 6.11
C ASP A 206 15.34 -2.90 5.27
N SER A 207 15.20 -2.85 3.95
CA SER A 207 16.32 -2.91 3.02
C SER A 207 16.78 -1.51 2.71
N LYS A 208 18.03 -1.22 3.04
CA LYS A 208 18.62 0.11 2.77
C LYS A 208 18.74 0.37 1.28
N PRO A 209 18.68 1.65 0.85
CA PRO A 209 18.90 2.03 -0.52
C PRO A 209 20.24 1.57 -1.03
N ASN A 210 20.31 1.30 -2.32
CA ASN A 210 21.57 1.13 -3.03
C ASN A 210 21.79 2.35 -3.92
N TYR A 211 22.98 2.97 -3.82
CA TYR A 211 23.30 4.19 -4.57
C TYR A 211 24.73 4.21 -5.04
N PHE A 212 24.91 4.45 -6.31
CA PHE A 212 26.17 4.57 -6.97
C PHE A 212 26.20 5.90 -7.74
N PRO A 213 26.99 6.92 -7.35
CA PRO A 213 26.90 8.25 -7.93
C PRO A 213 26.95 8.22 -9.46
N LYS A 214 26.02 8.92 -10.11
CA LYS A 214 25.88 8.93 -11.58
C LYS A 214 27.09 9.49 -12.31
N GLU A 215 27.91 10.27 -11.61
CA GLU A 215 29.16 10.87 -12.11
C GLU A 215 30.31 9.86 -12.23
N ARG A 216 30.13 8.66 -11.71
CA ARG A 216 31.15 7.61 -11.80
C ARG A 216 31.43 7.25 -13.26
N PRO A 217 32.73 7.07 -13.61
CA PRO A 217 33.12 6.73 -14.99
C PRO A 217 32.43 5.49 -15.54
N GLU A 218 32.15 4.50 -14.67
CA GLU A 218 31.49 3.25 -15.04
C GLU A 218 30.04 3.46 -15.47
N VAL A 219 29.30 4.34 -14.79
CA VAL A 219 27.91 4.67 -15.13
C VAL A 219 27.85 5.38 -16.48
N LYS A 220 28.77 6.34 -16.69
CA LYS A 220 28.90 7.04 -17.97
C LYS A 220 29.26 6.08 -19.10
N LEU A 221 30.30 5.26 -18.93
CA LEU A 221 30.74 4.30 -19.92
C LEU A 221 29.59 3.36 -20.36
N LEU A 222 28.87 2.79 -19.42
CA LEU A 222 27.76 1.87 -19.73
C LEU A 222 26.60 2.58 -20.41
N THR A 223 26.30 3.83 -20.04
CA THR A 223 25.27 4.65 -20.69
C THR A 223 25.65 4.98 -22.13
N ASP A 224 26.89 5.44 -22.35
CA ASP A 224 27.40 5.80 -23.68
C ASP A 224 27.41 4.56 -24.60
N LEU A 225 27.90 3.42 -24.13
CA LEU A 225 27.92 2.15 -24.86
C LEU A 225 26.52 1.70 -25.25
N PHE A 226 25.55 1.77 -24.34
CA PHE A 226 24.17 1.43 -24.64
C PHE A 226 23.59 2.32 -25.75
N ASN A 227 23.82 3.63 -25.65
CA ASN A 227 23.33 4.58 -26.64
C ASN A 227 23.98 4.38 -28.01
N GLU A 228 25.31 4.12 -28.06
CA GLU A 228 26.02 3.80 -29.28
C GLU A 228 25.50 2.52 -29.96
N MET A 229 25.29 1.44 -29.16
CA MET A 229 24.84 0.15 -29.68
C MET A 229 23.39 0.15 -30.18
N THR A 230 22.53 0.98 -29.56
CA THR A 230 21.09 0.99 -29.84
C THR A 230 20.63 2.14 -30.72
N GLY A 231 21.47 3.17 -30.91
CA GLY A 231 21.09 4.41 -31.55
C GLY A 231 20.06 5.25 -30.77
N LEU A 232 19.88 4.98 -29.47
CA LEU A 232 18.98 5.69 -28.58
C LEU A 232 19.73 6.78 -27.78
N GLU A 233 19.00 7.79 -27.33
CA GLU A 233 19.51 8.83 -26.41
C GLU A 233 18.84 8.68 -25.05
N LYS A 234 19.31 7.71 -24.25
CA LYS A 234 18.80 7.50 -22.89
C LYS A 234 19.81 7.93 -21.84
N THR A 235 19.32 8.27 -20.66
CA THR A 235 20.12 8.62 -19.48
C THR A 235 20.05 7.51 -18.43
N ALA A 236 21.10 7.37 -17.62
CA ALA A 236 21.06 6.55 -16.42
C ALA A 236 19.98 7.06 -15.45
N TYR A 237 19.40 6.17 -14.64
CA TYR A 237 18.23 6.49 -13.82
C TYR A 237 18.31 5.85 -12.43
N VAL A 238 17.39 6.25 -11.54
CA VAL A 238 17.14 5.64 -10.22
C VAL A 238 15.76 5.00 -10.22
N MET A 239 15.63 3.85 -9.56
CA MET A 239 14.39 3.10 -9.44
C MET A 239 13.88 3.07 -7.98
#